data_cfd713beb0b2607fcd8cc39993011bd6
#
_entry.id   cfd713beb0b2607fcd8cc39993011bd6
#
_cell.length_a   1.000
_cell.length_b   1.000
_cell.length_c   1.000
_cell.angle_alpha   90.00
_cell.angle_beta   90.00
_cell.angle_gamma   90.00
#
_symmetry.space_group_name_H-M   'P 1'
#
loop_
_entity.id
_entity.type
_entity.pdbx_description
1 polymer ?
#
loop_
_entity_poly.entity_id
_entity_poly.type
_entity_poly.pdbx_seq_one_letter_code
_entity_poly.pdbx_strand_id
1 'polypeptide(L)'
;MNSILINYILKNFLKSFLIVTVIFYSFGMILNLFEEVEFFKNLNVSFTVPFVMTSIFIPSMIINILPFIIFISSIWFILKIKNNKDFLTLKVFGFSNLKLFFLLAITAFLLGWFILFFINPITSSLSKYYENTKSKYSKDIDHLITFNSSGLWIKENIENKQRVIFGSGIDGNNLIDVTILHYDKNSNLIQKIIANKANIVSNEWFLNEVQIFSPEDGVIKNSKIKELNIKSNYNLQKINSLYKNFDTLSFIDLIFNFQKLIDTGYSEKFLNKSFHAMLVLPFFLMLMTGIASIFTMSTLKRSNNFTIISFGLITTAATFYFKDLSIALGQTERIPLILSLWSPIIILGLITIVGVLQINEK
;
A
#
# COMPACT_ATOMS: atom_id res chain seq x y z
N MET A 1 40.49 -14.08 -1.92
CA MET A 1 40.26 -13.44 -3.21
C MET A 1 38.76 -13.30 -3.51
N ASN A 2 37.94 -14.33 -3.36
CA ASN A 2 36.48 -14.23 -3.56
C ASN A 2 35.77 -13.19 -2.67
N SER A 3 36.21 -13.01 -1.41
CA SER A 3 35.62 -12.06 -0.47
C SER A 3 35.74 -10.60 -0.94
N ILE A 4 36.89 -10.21 -1.50
CA ILE A 4 37.11 -8.83 -2.01
C ILE A 4 36.20 -8.54 -3.19
N LEU A 5 36.04 -9.50 -4.12
CA LEU A 5 35.16 -9.35 -5.29
C LEU A 5 33.69 -9.30 -4.88
N ILE A 6 33.27 -10.16 -3.94
CA ILE A 6 31.91 -10.12 -3.40
C ILE A 6 31.62 -8.77 -2.77
N ASN A 7 32.52 -8.28 -1.91
CA ASN A 7 32.35 -6.98 -1.28
C ASN A 7 32.32 -5.82 -2.30
N TYR A 8 33.14 -5.88 -3.33
CA TYR A 8 33.11 -4.93 -4.45
C TYR A 8 31.74 -4.88 -5.14
N ILE A 9 31.20 -6.07 -5.50
CA ILE A 9 29.90 -6.22 -6.16
C ILE A 9 28.80 -5.65 -5.25
N LEU A 10 28.73 -6.11 -3.99
CA LEU A 10 27.73 -5.69 -3.03
C LEU A 10 27.75 -4.18 -2.80
N LYS A 11 28.93 -3.60 -2.53
CA LYS A 11 29.08 -2.15 -2.30
C LYS A 11 28.63 -1.33 -3.50
N ASN A 12 29.00 -1.73 -4.72
CA ASN A 12 28.61 -0.99 -5.93
C ASN A 12 27.12 -1.19 -6.26
N PHE A 13 26.55 -2.36 -6.01
CA PHE A 13 25.11 -2.61 -6.19
C PHE A 13 24.29 -1.77 -5.21
N LEU A 14 24.64 -1.79 -3.92
CA LEU A 14 24.00 -0.98 -2.89
C LEU A 14 24.12 0.52 -3.18
N LYS A 15 25.31 0.96 -3.66
CA LYS A 15 25.49 2.35 -4.09
C LYS A 15 24.56 2.71 -5.25
N SER A 16 24.42 1.84 -6.25
CA SER A 16 23.49 2.06 -7.37
C SER A 16 22.03 2.10 -6.87
N PHE A 17 21.67 1.21 -5.96
CA PHE A 17 20.35 1.20 -5.34
C PHE A 17 20.07 2.51 -4.59
N LEU A 18 20.98 2.98 -3.76
CA LEU A 18 20.83 4.25 -3.04
C LEU A 18 20.70 5.45 -3.98
N ILE A 19 21.52 5.52 -5.03
CA ILE A 19 21.45 6.61 -6.01
C ILE A 19 20.08 6.65 -6.69
N VAL A 20 19.59 5.49 -7.18
CA VAL A 20 18.28 5.40 -7.82
C VAL A 20 17.16 5.74 -6.84
N THR A 21 17.26 5.27 -5.60
CA THR A 21 16.28 5.60 -4.54
C THR A 21 16.23 7.11 -4.29
N VAL A 22 17.38 7.79 -4.19
CA VAL A 22 17.44 9.25 -4.01
C VAL A 22 16.83 10.00 -5.20
N ILE A 23 17.07 9.52 -6.43
CA ILE A 23 16.46 10.11 -7.64
C ILE A 23 14.93 10.03 -7.56
N PHE A 24 14.38 8.83 -7.25
CA PHE A 24 12.92 8.64 -7.13
C PHE A 24 12.34 9.39 -5.94
N TYR A 25 13.07 9.47 -4.83
CA TYR A 25 12.67 10.28 -3.67
C TYR A 25 12.57 11.77 -4.06
N SER A 26 13.58 12.32 -4.73
CA SER A 26 13.58 13.71 -5.17
C SER A 26 12.45 14.01 -6.16
N PHE A 27 12.21 13.09 -7.09
CA PHE A 27 11.11 13.21 -8.06
C PHE A 27 9.75 13.13 -7.37
N GLY A 28 9.57 12.17 -6.46
CA GLY A 28 8.37 12.04 -5.63
C GLY A 28 8.09 13.28 -4.79
N MET A 29 9.16 13.87 -4.18
CA MET A 29 9.06 15.13 -3.44
C MET A 29 8.48 16.26 -4.30
N ILE A 30 8.99 16.43 -5.53
CA ILE A 30 8.52 17.48 -6.42
C ILE A 30 7.05 17.27 -6.78
N LEU A 31 6.67 16.06 -7.20
CA LEU A 31 5.29 15.78 -7.63
C LEU A 31 4.28 15.92 -6.47
N ASN A 32 4.58 15.32 -5.32
CA ASN A 32 3.67 15.36 -4.18
C ASN A 32 3.58 16.75 -3.54
N LEU A 33 4.67 17.54 -3.59
CA LEU A 33 4.66 18.92 -3.09
C LEU A 33 3.62 19.77 -3.82
N PHE A 34 3.43 19.59 -5.12
CA PHE A 34 2.40 20.31 -5.87
C PHE A 34 1.00 19.96 -5.36
N GLU A 35 0.71 18.68 -5.12
CA GLU A 35 -0.58 18.23 -4.56
C GLU A 35 -0.82 18.81 -3.16
N GLU A 36 0.19 18.76 -2.31
CA GLU A 36 0.07 19.30 -0.95
C GLU A 36 -0.10 20.83 -0.94
N VAL A 37 0.63 21.56 -1.77
CA VAL A 37 0.46 23.02 -1.89
C VAL A 37 -0.95 23.35 -2.39
N GLU A 38 -1.50 22.61 -3.34
CA GLU A 38 -2.87 22.81 -3.82
C GLU A 38 -3.91 22.53 -2.73
N PHE A 39 -3.73 21.44 -1.98
CA PHE A 39 -4.60 21.09 -0.85
C PHE A 39 -4.62 22.20 0.21
N PHE A 40 -3.46 22.75 0.56
CA PHE A 40 -3.35 23.78 1.60
C PHE A 40 -3.57 25.22 1.09
N LYS A 41 -3.78 25.45 -0.22
CA LYS A 41 -3.86 26.77 -0.85
C LYS A 41 -4.90 27.69 -0.23
N ASN A 42 -6.06 27.13 0.17
CA ASN A 42 -7.17 27.89 0.73
C ASN A 42 -7.15 27.92 2.28
N LEU A 43 -6.12 27.39 2.88
CA LEU A 43 -5.93 27.33 4.32
C LEU A 43 -4.85 28.32 4.71
N ASN A 44 -5.08 29.14 5.75
CA ASN A 44 -4.11 30.11 6.25
C ASN A 44 -2.95 29.39 6.99
N VAL A 45 -2.16 28.58 6.26
CA VAL A 45 -1.02 27.84 6.82
C VAL A 45 0.28 28.29 6.15
N SER A 46 1.40 28.22 6.90
CA SER A 46 2.73 28.49 6.36
C SER A 46 3.12 27.44 5.32
N PHE A 47 3.90 27.83 4.30
CA PHE A 47 4.45 26.92 3.27
C PHE A 47 5.28 25.77 3.86
N THR A 48 5.76 25.89 5.08
CA THR A 48 6.45 24.79 5.79
C THR A 48 5.56 23.57 6.00
N VAL A 49 4.23 23.74 6.15
CA VAL A 49 3.28 22.65 6.40
C VAL A 49 3.20 21.70 5.19
N PRO A 50 2.89 22.13 3.95
CA PRO A 50 2.92 21.27 2.77
C PRO A 50 4.28 20.58 2.58
N PHE A 51 5.40 21.28 2.80
CA PHE A 51 6.72 20.71 2.66
C PHE A 51 7.00 19.58 3.66
N VAL A 52 6.65 19.78 4.93
CA VAL A 52 6.79 18.74 5.97
C VAL A 52 5.88 17.56 5.68
N MET A 53 4.61 17.81 5.28
CA MET A 53 3.65 16.76 4.95
C MET A 53 4.15 15.89 3.78
N THR A 54 4.64 16.52 2.71
CA THR A 54 5.29 15.83 1.60
C THR A 54 6.46 14.98 2.09
N SER A 55 7.37 15.54 2.89
CA SER A 55 8.56 14.84 3.39
C SER A 55 8.22 13.59 4.20
N ILE A 56 7.10 13.62 4.92
CA ILE A 56 6.60 12.51 5.75
C ILE A 56 5.92 11.42 4.89
N PHE A 57 5.25 11.81 3.81
CA PHE A 57 4.51 10.90 2.93
C PHE A 57 5.42 10.10 1.98
N ILE A 58 6.45 10.74 1.41
CA ILE A 58 7.30 10.14 0.38
C ILE A 58 7.97 8.81 0.78
N PRO A 59 8.48 8.61 2.00
CA PRO A 59 9.08 7.32 2.39
C PRO A 59 8.14 6.13 2.19
N SER A 60 6.84 6.28 2.46
CA SER A 60 5.83 5.24 2.21
C SER A 60 5.64 5.01 0.71
N MET A 61 5.51 6.07 -0.08
CA MET A 61 5.43 5.98 -1.54
C MET A 61 6.62 5.23 -2.14
N ILE A 62 7.85 5.46 -1.64
CA ILE A 62 9.06 4.78 -2.09
C ILE A 62 8.99 3.27 -1.84
N ILE A 63 8.45 2.82 -0.70
CA ILE A 63 8.27 1.39 -0.42
C ILE A 63 7.34 0.74 -1.45
N ASN A 64 6.28 1.41 -1.85
CA ASN A 64 5.32 0.89 -2.82
C ASN A 64 5.93 0.72 -4.22
N ILE A 65 6.84 1.60 -4.64
CA ILE A 65 7.54 1.52 -5.93
C ILE A 65 8.91 0.84 -5.84
N LEU A 66 9.27 0.27 -4.70
CA LEU A 66 10.57 -0.34 -4.45
C LEU A 66 10.95 -1.45 -5.44
N PRO A 67 10.03 -2.34 -5.90
CA PRO A 67 10.35 -3.32 -6.93
C PRO A 67 10.80 -2.69 -8.26
N PHE A 68 10.28 -1.52 -8.59
CA PHE A 68 10.72 -0.76 -9.76
C PHE A 68 12.11 -0.14 -9.55
N ILE A 69 12.35 0.41 -8.36
CA ILE A 69 13.65 0.99 -7.99
C ILE A 69 14.76 -0.07 -8.05
N ILE A 70 14.52 -1.26 -7.48
CA ILE A 70 15.52 -2.33 -7.48
C ILE A 70 15.80 -2.86 -8.89
N PHE A 71 14.76 -2.92 -9.72
CA PHE A 71 14.90 -3.30 -11.12
C PHE A 71 15.82 -2.35 -11.89
N ILE A 72 15.56 -1.03 -11.83
CA ILE A 72 16.38 -0.02 -12.49
C ILE A 72 17.80 -0.01 -11.91
N SER A 73 17.94 -0.14 -10.59
CA SER A 73 19.23 -0.22 -9.92
C SER A 73 20.07 -1.39 -10.39
N SER A 74 19.42 -2.56 -10.59
CA SER A 74 20.05 -3.77 -11.10
C SER A 74 20.51 -3.60 -12.53
N ILE A 75 19.66 -3.06 -13.40
CA ILE A 75 20.04 -2.72 -14.80
C ILE A 75 21.23 -1.77 -14.80
N TRP A 76 21.15 -0.65 -14.07
CA TRP A 76 22.20 0.35 -14.00
C TRP A 76 23.53 -0.26 -13.55
N PHE A 77 23.50 -1.04 -12.47
CA PHE A 77 24.69 -1.67 -11.93
C PHE A 77 25.34 -2.63 -12.95
N ILE A 78 24.56 -3.52 -13.58
CA ILE A 78 25.09 -4.51 -14.53
C ILE A 78 25.63 -3.81 -15.79
N LEU A 79 24.91 -2.82 -16.32
CA LEU A 79 25.41 -2.03 -17.46
C LEU A 79 26.70 -1.29 -17.11
N LYS A 80 26.82 -0.71 -15.91
CA LYS A 80 28.03 -0.06 -15.44
C LYS A 80 29.22 -1.00 -15.43
N ILE A 81 29.06 -2.22 -14.85
CA ILE A 81 30.12 -3.23 -14.84
C ILE A 81 30.52 -3.65 -16.25
N LYS A 82 29.56 -3.80 -17.16
CA LYS A 82 29.83 -4.12 -18.58
C LYS A 82 30.59 -3.03 -19.29
N ASN A 83 30.18 -1.78 -19.15
CA ASN A 83 30.81 -0.64 -19.81
C ASN A 83 32.24 -0.40 -19.33
N ASN A 84 32.51 -0.63 -18.04
CA ASN A 84 33.85 -0.50 -17.43
C ASN A 84 34.77 -1.70 -17.72
N LYS A 85 34.31 -2.74 -18.45
CA LYS A 85 34.99 -4.02 -18.65
C LYS A 85 35.23 -4.84 -17.38
N ASP A 86 34.73 -4.42 -16.23
CA ASP A 86 34.82 -5.16 -14.95
C ASP A 86 34.12 -6.52 -15.06
N PHE A 87 33.10 -6.62 -15.93
CA PHE A 87 32.40 -7.87 -16.19
C PHE A 87 33.30 -8.97 -16.76
N LEU A 88 34.22 -8.60 -17.67
CA LEU A 88 35.21 -9.52 -18.20
C LEU A 88 36.20 -9.97 -17.11
N THR A 89 36.65 -9.02 -16.31
CA THR A 89 37.52 -9.29 -15.16
C THR A 89 36.87 -10.26 -14.20
N LEU A 90 35.59 -10.08 -13.85
CA LEU A 90 34.85 -10.98 -12.99
C LEU A 90 34.76 -12.40 -13.59
N LYS A 91 34.55 -12.54 -14.93
CA LYS A 91 34.56 -13.83 -15.61
C LYS A 91 35.92 -14.53 -15.53
N VAL A 92 37.02 -13.80 -15.74
CA VAL A 92 38.37 -14.34 -15.61
C VAL A 92 38.65 -14.86 -14.21
N PHE A 93 38.11 -14.21 -13.17
CA PHE A 93 38.18 -14.68 -11.79
C PHE A 93 37.16 -15.76 -11.42
N GLY A 94 36.47 -16.36 -12.39
CA GLY A 94 35.54 -17.49 -12.18
C GLY A 94 34.15 -17.11 -11.68
N PHE A 95 33.74 -15.84 -11.80
CA PHE A 95 32.36 -15.42 -11.59
C PHE A 95 31.51 -15.72 -12.81
N SER A 96 30.70 -16.77 -12.76
CA SER A 96 29.69 -17.07 -13.79
C SER A 96 28.51 -16.06 -13.72
N ASN A 97 27.76 -15.97 -14.81
CA ASN A 97 26.54 -15.16 -14.82
C ASN A 97 25.57 -15.56 -13.71
N LEU A 98 25.44 -16.87 -13.43
CA LEU A 98 24.64 -17.40 -12.32
C LEU A 98 25.14 -16.93 -10.94
N LYS A 99 26.43 -17.00 -10.69
CA LYS A 99 26.98 -16.52 -9.41
C LYS A 99 26.70 -15.03 -9.18
N LEU A 100 26.85 -14.22 -10.23
CA LEU A 100 26.55 -12.79 -10.18
C LEU A 100 25.05 -12.57 -9.93
N PHE A 101 24.19 -13.26 -10.66
CA PHE A 101 22.74 -13.22 -10.46
C PHE A 101 22.36 -13.57 -9.02
N PHE A 102 22.79 -14.74 -8.52
CA PHE A 102 22.42 -15.16 -7.15
C PHE A 102 22.91 -14.18 -6.09
N LEU A 103 24.10 -13.62 -6.26
CA LEU A 103 24.61 -12.62 -5.33
C LEU A 103 23.70 -11.37 -5.27
N LEU A 104 23.28 -10.87 -6.43
CA LEU A 104 22.39 -9.71 -6.50
C LEU A 104 20.98 -10.05 -6.01
N ALA A 105 20.45 -11.22 -6.39
CA ALA A 105 19.12 -11.68 -6.01
C ALA A 105 18.98 -11.89 -4.49
N ILE A 106 19.97 -12.54 -3.87
CA ILE A 106 20.02 -12.72 -2.41
C ILE A 106 20.16 -11.36 -1.71
N THR A 107 20.96 -10.45 -2.24
CA THR A 107 21.10 -9.10 -1.68
C THR A 107 19.78 -8.34 -1.75
N ALA A 108 19.06 -8.40 -2.88
CA ALA A 108 17.75 -7.78 -3.02
C ALA A 108 16.70 -8.39 -2.07
N PHE A 109 16.74 -9.71 -1.88
CA PHE A 109 15.90 -10.42 -0.93
C PHE A 109 16.15 -9.98 0.52
N LEU A 110 17.40 -9.92 0.93
CA LEU A 110 17.80 -9.44 2.27
C LEU A 110 17.46 -7.97 2.47
N LEU A 111 17.61 -7.12 1.44
CA LEU A 111 17.16 -5.73 1.46
C LEU A 111 15.65 -5.63 1.69
N GLY A 112 14.85 -6.48 1.05
CA GLY A 112 13.41 -6.53 1.26
C GLY A 112 13.05 -6.81 2.72
N TRP A 113 13.67 -7.81 3.33
CA TRP A 113 13.49 -8.10 4.75
C TRP A 113 13.96 -6.96 5.65
N PHE A 114 15.13 -6.37 5.36
CA PHE A 114 15.64 -5.22 6.10
C PHE A 114 14.62 -4.06 6.07
N ILE A 115 14.03 -3.79 4.90
CA ILE A 115 13.04 -2.73 4.75
C ILE A 115 11.77 -3.05 5.55
N LEU A 116 11.28 -4.29 5.53
CA LEU A 116 10.08 -4.69 6.27
C LEU A 116 10.27 -4.58 7.79
N PHE A 117 11.43 -4.98 8.32
CA PHE A 117 11.64 -4.97 9.76
C PHE A 117 12.08 -3.62 10.32
N PHE A 118 12.84 -2.82 9.56
CA PHE A 118 13.44 -1.61 10.09
C PHE A 118 12.83 -0.32 9.51
N ILE A 119 12.56 -0.28 8.21
CA ILE A 119 12.07 0.94 7.55
C ILE A 119 10.55 1.02 7.60
N ASN A 120 9.83 -0.07 7.33
CA ASN A 120 8.37 -0.08 7.28
C ASN A 120 7.71 0.37 8.61
N PRO A 121 8.16 0.00 9.81
CA PRO A 121 7.57 0.52 11.05
C PRO A 121 7.69 2.05 11.20
N ILE A 122 8.82 2.60 10.73
CA ILE A 122 9.03 4.06 10.74
C ILE A 122 8.10 4.73 9.74
N THR A 123 8.04 4.23 8.50
CA THR A 123 7.20 4.81 7.47
C THR A 123 5.72 4.68 7.78
N SER A 124 5.25 3.58 8.37
CA SER A 124 3.86 3.43 8.80
C SER A 124 3.47 4.39 9.91
N SER A 125 4.37 4.67 10.85
CA SER A 125 4.16 5.69 11.89
C SER A 125 4.10 7.10 11.29
N LEU A 126 4.96 7.40 10.32
CA LEU A 126 4.93 8.65 9.57
C LEU A 126 3.64 8.80 8.77
N SER A 127 3.19 7.74 8.10
CA SER A 127 1.92 7.74 7.35
C SER A 127 0.71 7.97 8.27
N LYS A 128 0.68 7.37 9.48
CA LYS A 128 -0.35 7.66 10.49
C LYS A 128 -0.34 9.14 10.89
N TYR A 129 0.83 9.70 11.14
CA TYR A 129 0.96 11.12 11.49
C TYR A 129 0.51 12.03 10.35
N TYR A 130 0.88 11.70 9.10
CA TYR A 130 0.45 12.40 7.90
C TYR A 130 -1.08 12.44 7.79
N GLU A 131 -1.75 11.29 7.85
CA GLU A 131 -3.20 11.20 7.76
C GLU A 131 -3.91 11.94 8.88
N ASN A 132 -3.46 11.75 10.13
CA ASN A 132 -4.03 12.44 11.28
C ASN A 132 -3.86 13.98 11.19
N THR A 133 -2.77 14.44 10.59
CA THR A 133 -2.54 15.87 10.43
C THR A 133 -3.37 16.41 9.28
N LYS A 134 -3.39 15.72 8.13
CA LYS A 134 -4.16 16.13 6.96
C LYS A 134 -5.67 16.19 7.24
N SER A 135 -6.18 15.24 8.03
CA SER A 135 -7.60 15.22 8.45
C SER A 135 -8.01 16.44 9.28
N LYS A 136 -7.10 17.03 10.06
CA LYS A 136 -7.38 18.26 10.85
C LYS A 136 -7.57 19.48 9.95
N TYR A 137 -6.96 19.50 8.78
CA TYR A 137 -7.04 20.59 7.81
C TYR A 137 -8.07 20.36 6.71
N SER A 138 -8.64 19.16 6.61
CA SER A 138 -9.71 18.87 5.66
C SER A 138 -10.94 19.69 6.04
N LYS A 139 -11.29 20.66 5.18
CA LYS A 139 -12.48 21.53 5.38
C LYS A 139 -13.80 20.82 5.05
N ASP A 140 -13.78 19.64 4.49
CA ASP A 140 -14.94 18.76 4.36
C ASP A 140 -15.32 18.17 5.72
N ILE A 141 -15.59 19.11 6.66
CA ILE A 141 -16.17 18.82 7.99
C ILE A 141 -17.51 18.08 7.83
N ASP A 142 -18.10 18.17 6.66
CA ASP A 142 -19.38 17.52 6.35
C ASP A 142 -19.27 15.99 6.19
N HIS A 143 -18.06 15.45 5.98
CA HIS A 143 -17.81 14.03 5.79
C HIS A 143 -16.56 13.57 6.53
N LEU A 144 -16.70 13.26 7.81
CA LEU A 144 -15.62 12.69 8.62
C LEU A 144 -15.86 11.21 8.86
N ILE A 145 -14.88 10.39 8.48
CA ILE A 145 -14.78 9.02 8.96
C ILE A 145 -13.58 8.95 9.89
N THR A 146 -13.82 8.51 11.13
CA THR A 146 -12.77 8.31 12.12
C THR A 146 -12.88 6.89 12.67
N PHE A 147 -11.77 6.18 12.71
CA PHE A 147 -11.67 4.89 13.35
C PHE A 147 -10.78 5.02 14.59
N ASN A 148 -11.29 4.62 15.75
CA ASN A 148 -10.54 4.63 17.01
C ASN A 148 -10.79 3.31 17.77
N SER A 149 -10.20 3.20 18.95
CA SER A 149 -10.36 2.03 19.82
C SER A 149 -11.82 1.72 20.21
N SER A 150 -12.73 2.67 20.02
CA SER A 150 -14.16 2.52 20.34
C SER A 150 -14.99 2.09 19.13
N GLY A 151 -14.45 2.09 17.90
CA GLY A 151 -15.15 1.71 16.68
C GLY A 151 -15.06 2.74 15.55
N LEU A 152 -15.92 2.57 14.55
CA LEU A 152 -16.05 3.41 13.37
C LEU A 152 -17.04 4.54 13.62
N TRP A 153 -16.62 5.75 13.36
CA TRP A 153 -17.45 6.96 13.42
C TRP A 153 -17.53 7.59 12.04
N ILE A 154 -18.75 7.82 11.55
CA ILE A 154 -19.02 8.47 10.28
C ILE A 154 -19.89 9.70 10.56
N LYS A 155 -19.43 10.86 10.14
CA LYS A 155 -20.24 12.07 10.12
C LYS A 155 -20.58 12.37 8.66
N GLU A 156 -21.88 12.53 8.37
CA GLU A 156 -22.34 12.85 7.02
C GLU A 156 -23.49 13.86 7.07
N ASN A 157 -23.61 14.63 6.00
CA ASN A 157 -24.76 15.51 5.77
C ASN A 157 -25.59 14.94 4.62
N ILE A 158 -26.87 14.69 4.89
CA ILE A 158 -27.84 14.25 3.89
C ILE A 158 -29.08 15.13 4.02
N GLU A 159 -29.53 15.70 2.90
CA GLU A 159 -30.77 16.50 2.82
C GLU A 159 -30.83 17.63 3.86
N ASN A 160 -29.71 18.33 4.09
CA ASN A 160 -29.58 19.41 5.08
C ASN A 160 -29.74 18.98 6.56
N LYS A 161 -29.67 17.66 6.84
CA LYS A 161 -29.60 17.11 8.22
C LYS A 161 -28.22 16.52 8.47
N GLN A 162 -27.68 16.80 9.63
CA GLN A 162 -26.43 16.23 10.07
C GLN A 162 -26.68 14.84 10.68
N ARG A 163 -25.88 13.85 10.29
CA ARG A 163 -25.96 12.51 10.80
C ARG A 163 -24.60 12.03 11.30
N VAL A 164 -24.61 11.45 12.49
CA VAL A 164 -23.44 10.78 13.05
C VAL A 164 -23.77 9.32 13.21
N ILE A 165 -22.96 8.47 12.57
CA ILE A 165 -23.10 7.01 12.60
C ILE A 165 -21.93 6.44 13.38
N PHE A 166 -22.23 5.57 14.31
CA PHE A 166 -21.25 4.80 15.05
C PHE A 166 -21.49 3.32 14.78
N GLY A 167 -20.40 2.53 14.67
CA GLY A 167 -20.44 1.08 14.63
C GLY A 167 -19.25 0.50 15.39
N SER A 168 -19.43 -0.58 16.14
CA SER A 168 -18.37 -1.22 16.94
C SER A 168 -17.29 -1.88 16.06
N GLY A 169 -17.64 -2.32 14.84
CA GLY A 169 -16.72 -2.97 13.91
C GLY A 169 -17.38 -3.32 12.58
N ILE A 170 -16.57 -3.83 11.65
CA ILE A 170 -17.04 -4.34 10.35
C ILE A 170 -16.75 -5.82 10.27
N ASP A 171 -17.81 -6.62 10.06
CA ASP A 171 -17.75 -8.04 9.81
C ASP A 171 -18.23 -8.35 8.39
N GLY A 172 -17.29 -8.66 7.49
CA GLY A 172 -17.56 -8.87 6.07
C GLY A 172 -18.22 -7.64 5.42
N ASN A 173 -19.50 -7.76 5.10
CA ASN A 173 -20.30 -6.72 4.44
C ASN A 173 -21.15 -5.90 5.42
N ASN A 174 -21.10 -6.22 6.71
CA ASN A 174 -21.96 -5.63 7.73
C ASN A 174 -21.17 -4.78 8.73
N LEU A 175 -21.74 -3.65 9.10
CA LEU A 175 -21.34 -2.86 10.27
C LEU A 175 -22.11 -3.41 11.49
N ILE A 176 -21.41 -3.60 12.61
CA ILE A 176 -21.97 -4.23 13.83
C ILE A 176 -22.26 -3.15 14.88
N ASP A 177 -23.30 -3.37 15.70
CA ASP A 177 -23.73 -2.50 16.79
C ASP A 177 -23.88 -1.05 16.36
N VAL A 178 -24.70 -0.84 15.34
CA VAL A 178 -24.83 0.46 14.68
C VAL A 178 -25.71 1.38 15.51
N THR A 179 -25.19 2.57 15.79
CA THR A 179 -25.95 3.69 16.35
C THR A 179 -25.92 4.86 15.39
N ILE A 180 -27.07 5.37 15.00
CA ILE A 180 -27.20 6.52 14.09
C ILE A 180 -27.91 7.63 14.83
N LEU A 181 -27.29 8.81 14.88
CA LEU A 181 -27.81 10.01 15.49
C LEU A 181 -28.12 11.05 14.41
N HIS A 182 -29.36 11.46 14.31
CA HIS A 182 -29.82 12.52 13.40
C HIS A 182 -29.93 13.84 14.16
N TYR A 183 -29.30 14.89 13.63
CA TYR A 183 -29.32 16.23 14.19
C TYR A 183 -29.98 17.22 13.23
N ASP A 184 -30.62 18.23 13.77
CA ASP A 184 -31.09 19.40 13.07
C ASP A 184 -29.95 20.39 12.78
N LYS A 185 -30.21 21.41 11.95
CA LYS A 185 -29.26 22.51 11.66
C LYS A 185 -28.77 23.22 12.93
N ASN A 186 -29.56 23.21 13.99
CA ASN A 186 -29.24 23.79 15.29
C ASN A 186 -28.52 22.81 16.23
N SER A 187 -28.06 21.66 15.74
CA SER A 187 -27.41 20.59 16.51
C SER A 187 -28.30 19.93 17.57
N ASN A 188 -29.62 20.03 17.47
CA ASN A 188 -30.55 19.31 18.33
C ASN A 188 -30.74 17.88 17.81
N LEU A 189 -30.77 16.90 18.72
CA LEU A 189 -31.02 15.50 18.40
C LEU A 189 -32.48 15.30 18.00
N ILE A 190 -32.75 14.93 16.73
CA ILE A 190 -34.07 14.64 16.19
C ILE A 190 -34.45 13.18 16.44
N GLN A 191 -33.48 12.28 16.24
CA GLN A 191 -33.73 10.84 16.25
C GLN A 191 -32.45 10.07 16.55
N LYS A 192 -32.57 9.00 17.35
CA LYS A 192 -31.52 7.99 17.55
C LYS A 192 -32.02 6.66 17.05
N ILE A 193 -31.25 6.00 16.19
CA ILE A 193 -31.52 4.67 15.65
C ILE A 193 -30.42 3.74 16.14
N ILE A 194 -30.80 2.60 16.69
CA ILE A 194 -29.88 1.53 17.09
C ILE A 194 -30.24 0.28 16.29
N ALA A 195 -29.24 -0.39 15.73
CA ALA A 195 -29.42 -1.63 14.99
C ALA A 195 -28.28 -2.61 15.31
N ASN A 196 -28.57 -3.90 15.35
CA ASN A 196 -27.54 -4.92 15.61
C ASN A 196 -26.56 -5.04 14.45
N LYS A 197 -27.08 -4.99 13.21
CA LYS A 197 -26.26 -5.06 11.99
C LYS A 197 -26.80 -4.14 10.92
N ALA A 198 -25.90 -3.55 10.12
CA ALA A 198 -26.24 -2.82 8.93
C ALA A 198 -25.42 -3.34 7.74
N ASN A 199 -26.06 -3.81 6.69
CA ASN A 199 -25.39 -4.15 5.44
C ASN A 199 -25.02 -2.84 4.70
N ILE A 200 -23.72 -2.65 4.46
CA ILE A 200 -23.15 -1.40 3.94
C ILE A 200 -22.52 -1.56 2.54
N VAL A 201 -22.84 -2.61 1.80
CA VAL A 201 -22.29 -2.89 0.46
C VAL A 201 -22.62 -1.80 -0.53
N SER A 202 -23.86 -1.30 -0.50
CA SER A 202 -24.36 -0.22 -1.36
C SER A 202 -24.53 1.09 -0.58
N ASN A 203 -24.86 2.16 -1.28
CA ASN A 203 -25.21 3.43 -0.65
C ASN A 203 -26.61 3.40 0.03
N GLU A 204 -27.36 2.34 -0.16
CA GLU A 204 -28.56 2.03 0.63
C GLU A 204 -28.20 0.98 1.67
N TRP A 205 -28.22 1.36 2.93
CA TRP A 205 -27.89 0.49 4.05
C TRP A 205 -29.13 -0.22 4.55
N PHE A 206 -29.05 -1.53 4.69
CA PHE A 206 -30.11 -2.37 5.23
C PHE A 206 -29.79 -2.68 6.69
N LEU A 207 -30.54 -2.07 7.60
CA LEU A 207 -30.41 -2.23 9.03
C LEU A 207 -31.35 -3.34 9.52
N ASN A 208 -30.84 -4.24 10.37
CA ASN A 208 -31.60 -5.33 10.97
C ASN A 208 -31.77 -5.11 12.47
N GLU A 209 -32.94 -5.50 13.00
CA GLU A 209 -33.31 -5.38 14.43
C GLU A 209 -33.19 -3.96 14.94
N VAL A 210 -33.97 -3.06 14.35
CA VAL A 210 -33.87 -1.61 14.54
C VAL A 210 -34.73 -1.13 15.69
N GLN A 211 -34.15 -0.32 16.58
CA GLN A 211 -34.86 0.45 17.61
C GLN A 211 -34.72 1.95 17.28
N ILE A 212 -35.84 2.64 17.22
CA ILE A 212 -35.90 4.06 16.89
C ILE A 212 -36.40 4.82 18.10
N PHE A 213 -35.61 5.81 18.54
CA PHE A 213 -35.92 6.72 19.62
C PHE A 213 -36.11 8.13 19.05
N SER A 214 -37.31 8.67 19.16
CA SER A 214 -37.65 10.03 18.73
C SER A 214 -38.15 10.84 19.93
N PRO A 215 -37.50 11.97 20.28
CA PRO A 215 -38.02 12.89 21.28
C PRO A 215 -39.20 13.67 20.65
N GLU A 216 -40.42 13.45 21.19
CA GLU A 216 -41.63 14.21 20.86
C GLU A 216 -42.24 14.75 22.17
N ASP A 217 -42.43 16.06 22.24
CA ASP A 217 -43.08 16.75 23.38
C ASP A 217 -42.49 16.39 24.77
N GLY A 218 -41.18 16.20 24.85
CA GLY A 218 -40.50 15.85 26.11
C GLY A 218 -40.57 14.36 26.51
N VAL A 219 -41.20 13.52 25.70
CA VAL A 219 -41.29 12.07 25.89
C VAL A 219 -40.53 11.35 24.78
N ILE A 220 -39.71 10.39 25.16
CA ILE A 220 -38.98 9.56 24.18
C ILE A 220 -39.88 8.41 23.72
N LYS A 221 -40.38 8.48 22.47
CA LYS A 221 -41.08 7.35 21.84
C LYS A 221 -40.05 6.33 21.37
N ASN A 222 -40.29 5.06 21.71
CA ASN A 222 -39.47 3.93 21.23
C ASN A 222 -40.33 3.06 20.31
N SER A 223 -39.86 2.81 19.10
CA SER A 223 -40.45 1.88 18.14
C SER A 223 -39.42 0.85 17.71
N LYS A 224 -39.87 -0.43 17.65
CA LYS A 224 -39.03 -1.55 17.17
C LYS A 224 -39.53 -1.98 15.79
N ILE A 225 -38.58 -2.08 14.84
CA ILE A 225 -38.84 -2.49 13.46
C ILE A 225 -37.85 -3.59 13.10
N LYS A 226 -38.25 -4.60 12.34
CA LYS A 226 -37.36 -5.71 11.96
C LYS A 226 -36.26 -5.23 10.98
N GLU A 227 -36.61 -4.40 10.02
CA GLU A 227 -35.73 -3.94 8.96
C GLU A 227 -36.00 -2.47 8.64
N LEU A 228 -34.92 -1.72 8.36
CA LEU A 228 -35.01 -0.31 7.96
C LEU A 228 -33.95 -0.02 6.90
N ASN A 229 -34.37 0.65 5.80
CA ASN A 229 -33.45 1.09 4.77
C ASN A 229 -33.10 2.56 4.96
N ILE A 230 -31.81 2.86 4.92
CA ILE A 230 -31.28 4.22 5.08
C ILE A 230 -30.31 4.50 3.95
N LYS A 231 -30.47 5.64 3.26
CA LYS A 231 -29.49 6.13 2.29
C LYS A 231 -28.29 6.72 3.02
N SER A 232 -27.07 6.38 2.58
CA SER A 232 -25.81 6.93 3.07
C SER A 232 -24.93 7.37 1.89
N ASN A 233 -24.11 8.39 2.11
CA ASN A 233 -23.07 8.79 1.16
C ASN A 233 -21.87 7.83 1.14
N TYR A 234 -21.89 6.85 2.02
CA TYR A 234 -20.82 5.87 2.22
C TYR A 234 -21.31 4.47 1.91
N ASN A 235 -20.49 3.72 1.20
CA ASN A 235 -20.61 2.29 1.01
C ASN A 235 -19.35 1.60 1.54
N LEU A 236 -19.34 0.27 1.59
CA LEU A 236 -18.22 -0.53 2.09
C LEU A 236 -16.89 -0.18 1.38
N GLN A 237 -16.92 0.04 0.07
CA GLN A 237 -15.72 0.38 -0.69
C GLN A 237 -15.16 1.74 -0.27
N LYS A 238 -16.03 2.76 -0.16
CA LYS A 238 -15.64 4.11 0.24
C LYS A 238 -15.14 4.16 1.69
N ILE A 239 -15.82 3.48 2.61
CA ILE A 239 -15.37 3.33 3.99
C ILE A 239 -14.00 2.66 4.01
N ASN A 240 -13.82 1.54 3.31
CA ASN A 240 -12.54 0.83 3.24
C ASN A 240 -11.42 1.68 2.63
N SER A 241 -11.71 2.52 1.64
CA SER A 241 -10.71 3.40 1.02
C SER A 241 -10.25 4.54 1.92
N LEU A 242 -11.13 5.04 2.79
CA LEU A 242 -10.85 6.22 3.61
C LEU A 242 -10.10 5.91 4.90
N TYR A 243 -10.29 4.73 5.50
CA TYR A 243 -9.62 4.40 6.77
C TYR A 243 -8.69 3.19 6.73
N LYS A 244 -8.73 2.37 5.67
CA LYS A 244 -7.83 1.22 5.50
C LYS A 244 -6.66 1.58 4.59
N ASN A 245 -5.90 2.59 4.98
CA ASN A 245 -4.65 2.84 4.30
C ASN A 245 -3.65 1.76 4.69
N PHE A 246 -3.22 0.99 3.69
CA PHE A 246 -2.24 -0.07 3.81
C PHE A 246 -0.93 0.43 4.42
N ASP A 247 -0.57 1.67 4.10
CA ASP A 247 0.67 2.30 4.48
C ASP A 247 0.75 2.66 5.97
N THR A 248 -0.39 2.64 6.69
CA THR A 248 -0.44 2.93 8.12
C THR A 248 -0.19 1.70 9.00
N LEU A 249 -0.22 0.49 8.43
CA LEU A 249 0.07 -0.75 9.16
C LEU A 249 1.53 -1.10 9.06
N SER A 250 2.17 -1.39 10.19
CA SER A 250 3.54 -1.89 10.17
C SER A 250 3.57 -3.43 10.10
N PHE A 251 4.60 -3.96 9.44
CA PHE A 251 4.82 -5.40 9.37
C PHE A 251 5.00 -6.02 10.77
N ILE A 252 5.66 -5.29 11.67
CA ILE A 252 5.84 -5.69 13.07
C ILE A 252 4.50 -5.77 13.80
N ASP A 253 3.60 -4.78 13.61
CA ASP A 253 2.27 -4.82 14.20
C ASP A 253 1.44 -6.00 13.70
N LEU A 254 1.56 -6.34 12.42
CA LEU A 254 0.88 -7.49 11.84
C LEU A 254 1.37 -8.84 12.39
N ILE A 255 2.64 -8.94 12.82
CA ILE A 255 3.18 -10.16 13.43
C ILE A 255 2.82 -10.26 14.92
N PHE A 256 3.05 -9.19 15.68
CA PHE A 256 2.99 -9.25 17.14
C PHE A 256 1.68 -8.75 17.74
N ASN A 257 0.94 -7.88 17.03
CA ASN A 257 -0.26 -7.22 17.52
C ASN A 257 -1.52 -7.59 16.72
N PHE A 258 -1.50 -8.71 15.98
CA PHE A 258 -2.59 -9.09 15.07
C PHE A 258 -3.95 -9.15 15.77
N GLN A 259 -4.05 -9.84 16.92
CA GLN A 259 -5.28 -9.95 17.68
C GLN A 259 -5.75 -8.58 18.19
N LYS A 260 -4.83 -7.76 18.70
CA LYS A 260 -5.13 -6.40 19.15
C LYS A 260 -5.67 -5.51 18.03
N LEU A 261 -5.20 -5.70 16.79
CA LEU A 261 -5.73 -4.99 15.62
C LEU A 261 -7.16 -5.43 15.31
N ILE A 262 -7.49 -6.72 15.44
CA ILE A 262 -8.87 -7.21 15.33
C ILE A 262 -9.74 -6.57 16.40
N ASP A 263 -9.31 -6.57 17.65
CA ASP A 263 -10.05 -5.98 18.78
C ASP A 263 -10.28 -4.46 18.60
N THR A 264 -9.39 -3.78 17.86
CA THR A 264 -9.57 -2.36 17.48
C THR A 264 -10.43 -2.18 16.22
N GLY A 265 -11.02 -3.26 15.66
CA GLY A 265 -12.00 -3.20 14.58
C GLY A 265 -11.47 -3.41 13.17
N TYR A 266 -10.19 -3.78 13.00
CA TYR A 266 -9.73 -4.23 11.68
C TYR A 266 -10.31 -5.60 11.34
N SER A 267 -10.80 -5.77 10.10
CA SER A 267 -11.25 -7.10 9.68
C SER A 267 -10.07 -8.05 9.48
N GLU A 268 -10.21 -9.28 9.93
CA GLU A 268 -9.20 -10.33 9.75
C GLU A 268 -8.79 -10.50 8.29
N LYS A 269 -9.76 -10.45 7.36
CA LYS A 269 -9.52 -10.54 5.91
C LYS A 269 -8.58 -9.42 5.42
N PHE A 270 -8.75 -8.20 5.94
CA PHE A 270 -7.89 -7.07 5.58
C PHE A 270 -6.47 -7.23 6.16
N LEU A 271 -6.34 -7.64 7.42
CA LEU A 271 -5.04 -7.85 8.07
C LEU A 271 -4.27 -8.99 7.39
N ASN A 272 -4.92 -10.10 7.08
CA ASN A 272 -4.33 -11.21 6.33
C ASN A 272 -3.85 -10.78 4.94
N LYS A 273 -4.65 -9.99 4.22
CA LYS A 273 -4.24 -9.41 2.94
C LYS A 273 -2.98 -8.56 3.11
N SER A 274 -2.97 -7.65 4.10
CA SER A 274 -1.85 -6.75 4.37
C SER A 274 -0.58 -7.51 4.71
N PHE A 275 -0.69 -8.53 5.55
CA PHE A 275 0.41 -9.38 5.94
C PHE A 275 1.03 -10.13 4.75
N HIS A 276 0.20 -10.81 3.93
CA HIS A 276 0.68 -11.51 2.76
C HIS A 276 1.26 -10.57 1.69
N ALA A 277 0.67 -9.39 1.49
CA ALA A 277 1.19 -8.40 0.55
C ALA A 277 2.57 -7.88 0.96
N MET A 278 2.82 -7.70 2.27
CA MET A 278 4.15 -7.35 2.77
C MET A 278 5.13 -8.51 2.64
N LEU A 279 4.71 -9.75 2.97
CA LEU A 279 5.56 -10.93 2.80
C LEU A 279 6.01 -11.16 1.36
N VAL A 280 5.21 -10.81 0.39
CA VAL A 280 5.53 -10.92 -1.04
C VAL A 280 6.66 -9.97 -1.46
N LEU A 281 6.85 -8.84 -0.78
CA LEU A 281 7.81 -7.80 -1.16
C LEU A 281 9.25 -8.31 -1.32
N PRO A 282 9.89 -9.02 -0.37
CA PRO A 282 11.26 -9.53 -0.54
C PRO A 282 11.42 -10.44 -1.74
N PHE A 283 10.44 -11.32 -1.99
CA PHE A 283 10.44 -12.20 -3.15
C PHE A 283 10.30 -11.42 -4.44
N PHE A 284 9.45 -10.40 -4.45
CA PHE A 284 9.27 -9.56 -5.62
C PHE A 284 10.53 -8.78 -5.97
N LEU A 285 11.25 -8.24 -4.98
CA LEU A 285 12.56 -7.60 -5.20
C LEU A 285 13.58 -8.56 -5.80
N MET A 286 13.64 -9.78 -5.28
CA MET A 286 14.50 -10.83 -5.80
C MET A 286 14.20 -11.13 -7.28
N LEU A 287 12.92 -11.28 -7.64
CA LEU A 287 12.49 -11.57 -9.00
C LEU A 287 12.74 -10.41 -9.95
N MET A 288 12.51 -9.18 -9.52
CA MET A 288 12.80 -7.98 -10.32
C MET A 288 14.29 -7.85 -10.63
N THR A 289 15.16 -8.20 -9.67
CA THR A 289 16.60 -8.29 -9.91
C THR A 289 16.94 -9.39 -10.93
N GLY A 290 16.21 -10.51 -10.88
CA GLY A 290 16.35 -11.61 -11.86
C GLY A 290 15.97 -11.18 -13.28
N ILE A 291 14.82 -10.55 -13.43
CA ILE A 291 14.36 -10.04 -14.72
C ILE A 291 15.34 -8.99 -15.29
N ALA A 292 15.84 -8.08 -14.45
CA ALA A 292 16.87 -7.12 -14.81
C ALA A 292 18.16 -7.82 -15.32
N SER A 293 18.57 -8.90 -14.66
CA SER A 293 19.73 -9.69 -15.04
C SER A 293 19.53 -10.38 -16.39
N ILE A 294 18.32 -10.91 -16.67
CA ILE A 294 17.97 -11.51 -17.95
C ILE A 294 18.17 -10.52 -19.09
N PHE A 295 17.62 -9.32 -18.97
CA PHE A 295 17.73 -8.30 -20.01
C PHE A 295 19.17 -7.80 -20.23
N THR A 296 19.93 -7.67 -19.15
CA THR A 296 21.25 -7.05 -19.24
C THR A 296 22.37 -8.05 -19.54
N MET A 297 22.25 -9.30 -19.09
CA MET A 297 23.31 -10.32 -19.31
C MET A 297 23.11 -11.13 -20.59
N SER A 298 21.89 -11.24 -21.14
CA SER A 298 21.63 -12.01 -22.36
C SER A 298 22.32 -11.46 -23.61
N THR A 299 22.64 -10.16 -23.63
CA THR A 299 23.25 -9.49 -24.78
C THR A 299 24.77 -9.41 -24.62
N LEU A 300 25.51 -10.32 -25.28
CA LEU A 300 26.97 -10.25 -25.38
C LEU A 300 27.45 -9.15 -26.36
N LYS A 301 26.62 -8.80 -27.34
CA LYS A 301 26.90 -7.70 -28.26
C LYS A 301 26.58 -6.36 -27.58
N ARG A 302 27.31 -5.32 -27.96
CA ARG A 302 27.12 -3.91 -27.56
C ARG A 302 25.74 -3.42 -28.05
N SER A 303 24.67 -3.92 -27.43
CA SER A 303 23.32 -3.43 -27.70
C SER A 303 23.20 -2.03 -27.12
N ASN A 304 22.42 -1.21 -27.79
CA ASN A 304 22.20 0.17 -27.37
C ASN A 304 21.59 0.14 -25.95
N ASN A 305 22.26 0.72 -24.95
CA ASN A 305 21.78 0.73 -23.55
C ASN A 305 20.35 1.27 -23.45
N PHE A 306 19.97 2.19 -24.36
CA PHE A 306 18.62 2.73 -24.44
C PHE A 306 17.58 1.65 -24.73
N THR A 307 17.85 0.74 -25.67
CA THR A 307 16.95 -0.36 -26.01
C THR A 307 16.73 -1.29 -24.83
N ILE A 308 17.79 -1.63 -24.08
CA ILE A 308 17.69 -2.50 -22.88
C ILE A 308 16.83 -1.82 -21.81
N ILE A 309 17.06 -0.54 -21.57
CA ILE A 309 16.30 0.23 -20.58
C ILE A 309 14.84 0.32 -21.00
N SER A 310 14.54 0.63 -22.26
CA SER A 310 13.17 0.77 -22.77
C SER A 310 12.38 -0.54 -22.65
N PHE A 311 12.94 -1.66 -23.10
CA PHE A 311 12.31 -2.97 -22.95
C PHE A 311 12.14 -3.35 -21.47
N GLY A 312 13.12 -3.02 -20.65
CA GLY A 312 13.04 -3.20 -19.21
C GLY A 312 11.89 -2.42 -18.56
N LEU A 313 11.70 -1.15 -18.92
CA LEU A 313 10.61 -0.33 -18.43
C LEU A 313 9.24 -0.89 -18.82
N ILE A 314 9.08 -1.31 -20.08
CA ILE A 314 7.84 -1.92 -20.58
C ILE A 314 7.55 -3.22 -19.80
N THR A 315 8.55 -4.07 -19.60
CA THR A 315 8.38 -5.33 -18.85
C THR A 315 8.00 -5.05 -17.40
N THR A 316 8.62 -4.05 -16.77
CA THR A 316 8.27 -3.69 -15.39
C THR A 316 6.85 -3.17 -15.31
N ALA A 317 6.42 -2.29 -16.22
CA ALA A 317 5.04 -1.82 -16.27
C ALA A 317 4.07 -3.02 -16.42
N ALA A 318 4.36 -3.96 -17.33
CA ALA A 318 3.56 -5.16 -17.51
C ALA A 318 3.48 -6.03 -16.26
N THR A 319 4.58 -6.18 -15.50
CA THR A 319 4.59 -6.94 -14.24
C THR A 319 3.75 -6.27 -13.15
N PHE A 320 3.78 -4.93 -13.05
CA PHE A 320 2.92 -4.19 -12.12
C PHE A 320 1.44 -4.33 -12.50
N TYR A 321 1.10 -4.14 -13.77
CA TYR A 321 -0.28 -4.35 -14.24
C TYR A 321 -0.78 -5.75 -13.96
N PHE A 322 0.05 -6.76 -14.19
CA PHE A 322 -0.30 -8.15 -13.91
C PHE A 322 -0.53 -8.38 -12.40
N LYS A 323 0.32 -7.83 -11.55
CA LYS A 323 0.14 -7.87 -10.09
C LYS A 323 -1.17 -7.20 -9.68
N ASP A 324 -1.43 -5.99 -10.16
CA ASP A 324 -2.62 -5.22 -9.78
C ASP A 324 -3.90 -5.88 -10.28
N LEU A 325 -3.90 -6.45 -11.51
CA LEU A 325 -5.01 -7.24 -12.03
C LEU A 325 -5.29 -8.47 -11.14
N SER A 326 -4.24 -9.20 -10.76
CA SER A 326 -4.38 -10.36 -9.88
C SER A 326 -5.00 -9.97 -8.52
N ILE A 327 -4.54 -8.87 -7.92
CA ILE A 327 -5.08 -8.34 -6.66
C ILE A 327 -6.55 -7.93 -6.83
N ALA A 328 -6.91 -7.27 -7.94
CA ALA A 328 -8.28 -6.88 -8.23
C ALA A 328 -9.22 -8.09 -8.34
N LEU A 329 -8.77 -9.18 -8.97
CA LEU A 329 -9.54 -10.43 -9.03
C LEU A 329 -9.72 -11.08 -7.65
N GLY A 330 -8.72 -10.97 -6.76
CA GLY A 330 -8.84 -11.42 -5.38
C GLY A 330 -9.78 -10.56 -4.54
N GLN A 331 -9.80 -9.24 -4.78
CA GLN A 331 -10.73 -8.33 -4.09
C GLN A 331 -12.18 -8.54 -4.48
N THR A 332 -12.43 -8.92 -5.74
CA THR A 332 -13.77 -9.26 -6.26
C THR A 332 -14.20 -10.69 -5.93
N GLU A 333 -13.44 -11.41 -5.10
CA GLU A 333 -13.70 -12.79 -4.66
C GLU A 333 -13.75 -13.84 -5.79
N ARG A 334 -13.29 -13.49 -6.99
CA ARG A 334 -13.20 -14.43 -8.12
C ARG A 334 -12.11 -15.48 -7.92
N ILE A 335 -11.07 -15.15 -7.16
CA ILE A 335 -10.00 -16.06 -6.74
C ILE A 335 -9.71 -15.84 -5.25
N PRO A 336 -9.20 -16.87 -4.53
CA PRO A 336 -8.78 -16.69 -3.14
C PRO A 336 -7.78 -15.56 -2.99
N LEU A 337 -7.97 -14.69 -1.99
CA LEU A 337 -7.17 -13.48 -1.82
C LEU A 337 -5.67 -13.76 -1.69
N ILE A 338 -5.30 -14.80 -0.94
CA ILE A 338 -3.90 -15.22 -0.77
C ILE A 338 -3.32 -15.64 -2.12
N LEU A 339 -4.07 -16.42 -2.90
CA LEU A 339 -3.63 -16.85 -4.24
C LEU A 339 -3.42 -15.66 -5.18
N SER A 340 -4.26 -14.63 -5.08
CA SER A 340 -4.13 -13.42 -5.91
C SER A 340 -2.83 -12.64 -5.65
N LEU A 341 -2.31 -12.70 -4.42
CA LEU A 341 -1.06 -12.04 -4.05
C LEU A 341 0.18 -12.86 -4.44
N TRP A 342 0.10 -14.19 -4.36
CA TRP A 342 1.24 -15.06 -4.62
C TRP A 342 1.34 -15.52 -6.08
N SER A 343 0.23 -15.58 -6.85
CA SER A 343 0.25 -16.04 -8.24
C SER A 343 1.17 -15.21 -9.15
N PRO A 344 1.26 -13.86 -9.05
CA PRO A 344 2.21 -13.11 -9.85
C PRO A 344 3.67 -13.49 -9.54
N ILE A 345 3.97 -13.74 -8.26
CA ILE A 345 5.32 -14.13 -7.83
C ILE A 345 5.70 -15.50 -8.38
N ILE A 346 4.79 -16.46 -8.33
CA ILE A 346 5.03 -17.82 -8.85
C ILE A 346 5.27 -17.76 -10.37
N ILE A 347 4.43 -17.05 -11.11
CA ILE A 347 4.54 -16.95 -12.57
C ILE A 347 5.83 -16.24 -12.97
N LEU A 348 6.12 -15.08 -12.36
CA LEU A 348 7.36 -14.34 -12.60
C LEU A 348 8.59 -15.17 -12.17
N GLY A 349 8.46 -15.95 -11.10
CA GLY A 349 9.51 -16.86 -10.63
C GLY A 349 9.87 -17.91 -11.68
N LEU A 350 8.87 -18.56 -12.28
CA LEU A 350 9.08 -19.53 -13.34
C LEU A 350 9.76 -18.90 -14.57
N ILE A 351 9.28 -17.72 -14.99
CA ILE A 351 9.89 -16.98 -16.10
C ILE A 351 11.35 -16.61 -15.78
N THR A 352 11.60 -16.16 -14.56
CA THR A 352 12.94 -15.77 -14.13
C THR A 352 13.88 -16.96 -14.08
N ILE A 353 13.45 -18.12 -13.56
CA ILE A 353 14.26 -19.35 -13.52
C ILE A 353 14.67 -19.77 -14.94
N VAL A 354 13.70 -19.86 -15.86
CA VAL A 354 13.97 -20.25 -17.27
C VAL A 354 14.94 -19.25 -17.92
N GLY A 355 14.71 -17.94 -17.76
CA GLY A 355 15.55 -16.91 -18.36
C GLY A 355 16.97 -16.90 -17.81
N VAL A 356 17.14 -17.12 -16.49
CA VAL A 356 18.48 -17.15 -15.85
C VAL A 356 19.26 -18.38 -16.27
N LEU A 357 18.61 -19.56 -16.42
CA LEU A 357 19.27 -20.75 -16.95
C LEU A 357 19.78 -20.53 -18.38
N GLN A 358 18.97 -19.94 -19.26
CA GLN A 358 19.39 -19.61 -20.63
C GLN A 358 20.58 -18.65 -20.71
N ILE A 359 20.74 -17.74 -19.75
CA ILE A 359 21.89 -16.83 -19.71
C ILE A 359 23.18 -17.55 -19.30
N ASN A 360 23.09 -18.61 -18.54
CA ASN A 360 24.26 -19.36 -18.09
C ASN A 360 24.85 -20.28 -19.17
N GLU A 361 24.02 -20.69 -20.13
CA GLU A 361 24.46 -21.51 -21.28
C GLU A 361 25.19 -20.71 -22.38
N LYS A 362 25.09 -19.37 -22.33
CA LYS A 362 25.77 -18.42 -23.23
C LYS A 362 26.99 -17.77 -22.54
#